data_208a78336ff8f4e66402942db66c2941
#
_entry.id   208a78336ff8f4e66402942db66c2941
#
_cell.length_a   1.000
_cell.length_b   1.000
_cell.length_c   1.000
_cell.angle_alpha   90.00
_cell.angle_beta   90.00
_cell.angle_gamma   90.00
#
_symmetry.space_group_name_H-M   'P 1'
#
loop_
_entity.id
_entity.type
_entity.pdbx_description
1 polymer ?
#
loop_
_entity_poly.entity_id
_entity_poly.type
_entity_poly.pdbx_seq_one_letter_code
_entity_poly.pdbx_strand_id
1 'polypeptide(L)'
;MAGSTLASPTTEGKLPAVASSNHSPGREAWRRFKRHKLAVVCSVVLGFIVLAVLLGPWVWRVPINEIDFNARMQGPSWAHPLGTDDLGQDLLARILYGGRISLAVGLAAMLIAISVGVVVGAVAGMSKGPVDAFLMWITDLFLSLPQLPLLLLIFYLFNDTLKKMIGPEAGVFVLVVAVIGGLRWMPVARLVRAQFLTLREKEFVEAARALGASPWRQVTVHILPNAMGPVIVAATIDVAAAIIAESTLSFLGLGFPPDIPTWGRILFDAKDHMDVAVHWALFPGALIFITVLTINYIGDGLRDAYDPRRVL
;
A
#
# COMPACT_ATOMS: atom_id res chain seq x y z
N MET A 1 -83.26 0.44 -21.80
CA MET A 1 -82.50 -0.77 -21.43
C MET A 1 -81.07 -0.37 -21.17
N ALA A 2 -80.69 -0.29 -19.92
CA ALA A 2 -79.36 0.10 -19.52
C ALA A 2 -78.54 -1.15 -19.23
N GLY A 3 -77.43 -1.31 -19.93
CA GLY A 3 -76.47 -2.40 -19.68
C GLY A 3 -75.34 -1.89 -18.82
N SER A 4 -75.27 -2.26 -17.55
CA SER A 4 -74.22 -2.02 -16.60
C SER A 4 -73.03 -2.99 -16.86
N THR A 5 -71.94 -2.54 -17.41
CA THR A 5 -70.66 -3.28 -17.44
C THR A 5 -69.97 -3.18 -16.10
N LEU A 6 -69.95 -4.29 -15.36
CA LEU A 6 -69.14 -4.47 -14.16
C LEU A 6 -67.66 -4.50 -14.53
N ALA A 7 -66.90 -3.55 -13.96
CA ALA A 7 -65.46 -3.51 -14.05
C ALA A 7 -64.84 -4.68 -13.25
N SER A 8 -63.98 -5.48 -13.87
CA SER A 8 -63.21 -6.54 -13.22
C SER A 8 -62.19 -5.98 -12.21
N PRO A 9 -61.95 -6.66 -11.09
CA PRO A 9 -60.97 -6.21 -10.11
C PRO A 9 -59.54 -6.30 -10.71
N THR A 10 -58.82 -5.19 -10.69
CA THR A 10 -57.41 -5.08 -11.03
C THR A 10 -56.61 -6.02 -10.13
N THR A 11 -55.94 -6.95 -10.75
CA THR A 11 -54.92 -7.82 -10.09
C THR A 11 -53.85 -6.94 -9.45
N GLU A 12 -53.82 -6.91 -8.12
CA GLU A 12 -52.70 -6.35 -7.37
C GLU A 12 -51.41 -7.06 -7.80
N GLY A 13 -50.57 -6.36 -8.57
CA GLY A 13 -49.22 -6.80 -8.91
C GLY A 13 -48.42 -6.92 -7.61
N LYS A 14 -48.15 -8.16 -7.17
CA LYS A 14 -47.16 -8.42 -6.12
C LYS A 14 -45.84 -7.76 -6.54
N LEU A 15 -45.49 -6.66 -5.91
CA LEU A 15 -44.17 -6.11 -5.96
C LEU A 15 -43.15 -7.23 -5.65
N PRO A 16 -42.15 -7.46 -6.50
CA PRO A 16 -41.15 -8.47 -6.21
C PRO A 16 -40.50 -8.12 -4.85
N ALA A 17 -40.63 -9.07 -3.91
CA ALA A 17 -39.99 -8.95 -2.61
C ALA A 17 -38.50 -8.69 -2.85
N VAL A 18 -38.04 -7.48 -2.52
CA VAL A 18 -36.60 -7.15 -2.48
C VAL A 18 -36.01 -8.09 -1.44
N ALA A 19 -35.42 -9.18 -1.92
CA ALA A 19 -34.67 -10.10 -1.08
C ALA A 19 -33.54 -9.28 -0.40
N SER A 20 -33.75 -8.93 0.85
CA SER A 20 -32.75 -8.34 1.72
C SER A 20 -31.65 -9.38 1.90
N SER A 21 -30.66 -9.35 1.02
CA SER A 21 -29.45 -10.16 1.20
C SER A 21 -28.68 -9.62 2.40
N ASN A 22 -28.86 -10.25 3.56
CA ASN A 22 -28.11 -10.01 4.80
C ASN A 22 -26.61 -10.38 4.65
N HIS A 23 -25.97 -9.99 3.56
CA HIS A 23 -24.57 -10.27 3.35
C HIS A 23 -23.76 -9.02 3.74
N SER A 24 -22.83 -9.18 4.70
CA SER A 24 -21.91 -8.11 5.04
C SER A 24 -21.13 -7.67 3.78
N PRO A 25 -20.95 -6.36 3.53
CA PRO A 25 -20.27 -5.84 2.34
C PRO A 25 -18.90 -6.48 2.10
N GLY A 26 -18.15 -6.79 3.15
CA GLY A 26 -16.85 -7.44 3.07
C GLY A 26 -16.90 -8.89 2.56
N ARG A 27 -17.95 -9.67 2.93
CA ARG A 27 -18.10 -11.05 2.46
C ARG A 27 -18.42 -11.08 0.96
N GLU A 28 -19.18 -10.11 0.48
CA GLU A 28 -19.48 -9.99 -0.94
C GLU A 28 -18.26 -9.55 -1.75
N ALA A 29 -17.52 -8.54 -1.27
CA ALA A 29 -16.25 -8.11 -1.86
C ALA A 29 -15.26 -9.28 -1.93
N TRP A 30 -15.12 -10.08 -0.87
CA TRP A 30 -14.27 -11.27 -0.86
C TRP A 30 -14.69 -12.33 -1.87
N ARG A 31 -15.99 -12.56 -2.04
CA ARG A 31 -16.51 -13.49 -3.06
C ARG A 31 -16.22 -13.01 -4.48
N ARG A 32 -16.33 -11.69 -4.75
CA ARG A 32 -16.03 -11.08 -6.03
C ARG A 32 -14.51 -11.12 -6.30
N PHE A 33 -13.68 -10.77 -5.31
CA PHE A 33 -12.22 -10.85 -5.41
C PHE A 33 -11.74 -12.24 -5.84
N LYS A 34 -12.28 -13.32 -5.25
CA LYS A 34 -11.93 -14.69 -5.61
C LYS A 34 -12.27 -15.07 -7.06
N ARG A 35 -13.15 -14.33 -7.73
CA ARG A 35 -13.48 -14.54 -9.15
C ARG A 35 -12.47 -13.87 -10.08
N HIS A 36 -11.70 -12.91 -9.58
CA HIS A 36 -10.65 -12.23 -10.34
C HIS A 36 -9.38 -13.08 -10.36
N LYS A 37 -9.29 -14.00 -11.34
CA LYS A 37 -8.23 -15.02 -11.40
C LYS A 37 -6.82 -14.43 -11.28
N LEU A 38 -6.54 -13.32 -11.97
CA LEU A 38 -5.22 -12.69 -11.95
C LEU A 38 -4.87 -12.14 -10.55
N ALA A 39 -5.80 -11.49 -9.85
CA ALA A 39 -5.57 -11.02 -8.50
C ALA A 39 -5.31 -12.18 -7.52
N VAL A 40 -6.01 -13.31 -7.68
CA VAL A 40 -5.77 -14.52 -6.87
C VAL A 40 -4.38 -15.08 -7.13
N VAL A 41 -3.97 -15.23 -8.40
CA VAL A 41 -2.61 -15.69 -8.74
C VAL A 41 -1.55 -14.75 -8.16
N CYS A 42 -1.72 -13.43 -8.32
CA CYS A 42 -0.82 -12.43 -7.75
C CYS A 42 -0.78 -12.49 -6.22
N SER A 43 -1.91 -12.77 -5.56
CA SER A 43 -1.95 -12.97 -4.09
C SER A 43 -1.14 -14.19 -3.65
N VAL A 44 -1.18 -15.28 -4.43
CA VAL A 44 -0.36 -16.48 -4.15
C VAL A 44 1.12 -16.19 -4.36
N VAL A 45 1.49 -15.50 -5.45
CA VAL A 45 2.89 -15.12 -5.73
C VAL A 45 3.42 -14.20 -4.64
N LEU A 46 2.67 -13.15 -4.27
CA LEU A 46 3.06 -12.25 -3.19
C LEU A 46 3.16 -12.99 -1.85
N GLY A 47 2.20 -13.88 -1.56
CA GLY A 47 2.23 -14.73 -0.37
C GLY A 47 3.48 -15.60 -0.31
N PHE A 48 3.90 -16.19 -1.44
CA PHE A 48 5.14 -16.94 -1.55
C PHE A 48 6.37 -16.06 -1.29
N ILE A 49 6.44 -14.86 -1.89
CA ILE A 49 7.55 -13.90 -1.65
C ILE A 49 7.62 -13.52 -0.17
N VAL A 50 6.49 -13.17 0.44
CA VAL A 50 6.43 -12.81 1.87
C VAL A 50 6.87 -13.99 2.75
N LEU A 51 6.40 -15.20 2.48
CA LEU A 51 6.81 -16.39 3.22
C LEU A 51 8.30 -16.70 3.03
N ALA A 52 8.81 -16.60 1.80
CA ALA A 52 10.23 -16.81 1.51
C ALA A 52 11.11 -15.80 2.27
N VAL A 53 10.73 -14.53 2.28
CA VAL A 53 11.44 -13.46 2.99
C VAL A 53 11.37 -13.64 4.51
N LEU A 54 10.23 -14.05 5.06
CA LEU A 54 10.06 -14.24 6.51
C LEU A 54 10.72 -15.51 7.03
N LEU A 55 10.55 -16.62 6.32
CA LEU A 55 11.02 -17.94 6.76
C LEU A 55 12.38 -18.32 6.18
N GLY A 56 12.75 -17.75 5.02
CA GLY A 56 13.97 -18.07 4.30
C GLY A 56 15.26 -17.97 5.14
N PRO A 57 15.48 -16.92 5.95
CA PRO A 57 16.67 -16.84 6.80
C PRO A 57 16.77 -17.91 7.89
N TRP A 58 15.69 -18.64 8.19
CA TRP A 58 15.75 -19.80 9.08
C TRP A 58 16.12 -21.08 8.34
N VAL A 59 15.83 -21.14 7.04
CA VAL A 59 16.18 -22.26 6.16
C VAL A 59 17.60 -22.06 5.61
N TRP A 60 17.89 -20.88 5.09
CA TRP A 60 19.18 -20.47 4.56
C TRP A 60 19.94 -19.64 5.60
N ARG A 61 20.75 -20.34 6.43
CA ARG A 61 21.39 -19.75 7.62
C ARG A 61 22.76 -19.15 7.36
N VAL A 62 23.05 -18.76 6.13
CA VAL A 62 24.29 -18.08 5.78
C VAL A 62 24.24 -16.64 6.34
N PRO A 63 25.29 -16.19 7.06
CA PRO A 63 25.35 -14.82 7.57
C PRO A 63 25.36 -13.80 6.43
N ILE A 64 24.57 -12.73 6.57
CA ILE A 64 24.37 -11.72 5.50
C ILE A 64 25.60 -10.87 5.21
N ASN A 65 26.54 -10.78 6.15
CA ASN A 65 27.74 -9.96 6.06
C ASN A 65 29.03 -10.81 6.16
N GLU A 66 28.95 -12.13 5.93
CA GLU A 66 30.11 -12.99 5.85
C GLU A 66 30.88 -12.71 4.55
N ILE A 67 32.15 -12.32 4.69
CA ILE A 67 33.01 -11.98 3.56
C ILE A 67 33.87 -13.18 3.19
N ASP A 68 33.78 -13.62 1.92
CA ASP A 68 34.65 -14.65 1.33
C ASP A 68 35.28 -14.13 0.03
N PHE A 69 36.49 -13.62 0.12
CA PHE A 69 37.21 -13.11 -1.05
C PHE A 69 37.50 -14.16 -2.12
N ASN A 70 37.43 -15.49 -1.80
CA ASN A 70 37.59 -16.56 -2.78
C ASN A 70 36.32 -16.77 -3.61
N ALA A 71 35.17 -16.32 -3.08
CA ALA A 71 33.87 -16.45 -3.72
C ALA A 71 33.36 -15.14 -4.35
N ARG A 72 34.24 -14.17 -4.66
CA ARG A 72 33.85 -12.87 -5.20
C ARG A 72 33.19 -12.97 -6.58
N MET A 73 32.06 -12.28 -6.76
CA MET A 73 31.32 -12.16 -8.03
C MET A 73 31.03 -13.50 -8.71
N GLN A 74 30.88 -14.58 -7.93
CA GLN A 74 30.55 -15.88 -8.48
C GLN A 74 29.09 -15.91 -8.93
N GLY A 75 28.87 -16.50 -10.11
CA GLY A 75 27.51 -16.75 -10.61
C GLY A 75 26.75 -17.75 -9.75
N PRO A 76 25.44 -17.93 -10.01
CA PRO A 76 24.59 -18.89 -9.30
C PRO A 76 25.21 -20.30 -9.28
N SER A 77 25.28 -20.91 -8.09
CA SER A 77 25.84 -22.24 -7.84
C SER A 77 25.06 -22.95 -6.72
N TRP A 78 25.34 -24.22 -6.48
CA TRP A 78 24.72 -24.95 -5.36
C TRP A 78 25.12 -24.40 -3.99
N ALA A 79 26.32 -23.85 -3.85
CA ALA A 79 26.80 -23.21 -2.63
C ALA A 79 26.16 -21.81 -2.45
N HIS A 80 25.98 -21.09 -3.55
CA HIS A 80 25.39 -19.74 -3.59
C HIS A 80 24.30 -19.67 -4.66
N PRO A 81 23.04 -20.03 -4.34
CA PRO A 81 21.98 -20.22 -5.34
C PRO A 81 21.67 -18.99 -6.20
N LEU A 82 21.90 -17.77 -5.70
CA LEU A 82 21.77 -16.53 -6.46
C LEU A 82 23.12 -15.88 -6.79
N GLY A 83 24.24 -16.59 -6.46
CA GLY A 83 25.59 -16.04 -6.62
C GLY A 83 26.03 -15.20 -5.42
N THR A 84 27.14 -14.48 -5.62
CA THR A 84 27.78 -13.65 -4.60
C THR A 84 28.06 -12.24 -5.12
N ASP A 85 28.27 -11.29 -4.21
CA ASP A 85 28.64 -9.91 -4.51
C ASP A 85 30.18 -9.72 -4.63
N ASP A 86 30.64 -8.46 -4.68
CA ASP A 86 32.06 -8.08 -4.79
C ASP A 86 32.88 -8.39 -3.54
N LEU A 87 32.26 -8.62 -2.40
CA LEU A 87 32.87 -9.05 -1.15
C LEU A 87 32.78 -10.58 -0.96
N GLY A 88 32.12 -11.30 -1.88
CA GLY A 88 31.83 -12.73 -1.75
C GLY A 88 30.67 -13.04 -0.81
N GLN A 89 29.83 -12.06 -0.47
CA GLN A 89 28.66 -12.24 0.38
C GLN A 89 27.53 -12.94 -0.40
N ASP A 90 26.81 -13.84 0.26
CA ASP A 90 25.74 -14.63 -0.36
C ASP A 90 24.52 -13.77 -0.71
N LEU A 91 24.20 -13.67 -2.00
CA LEU A 91 23.09 -12.84 -2.47
C LEU A 91 21.72 -13.37 -2.03
N LEU A 92 21.53 -14.67 -1.90
CA LEU A 92 20.25 -15.22 -1.43
C LEU A 92 20.00 -14.81 0.02
N ALA A 93 20.99 -14.95 0.90
CA ALA A 93 20.88 -14.52 2.29
C ALA A 93 20.55 -13.03 2.40
N ARG A 94 21.29 -12.18 1.64
CA ARG A 94 21.08 -10.73 1.62
C ARG A 94 19.71 -10.34 1.06
N ILE A 95 19.24 -10.98 0.00
CA ILE A 95 17.93 -10.74 -0.62
C ILE A 95 16.79 -11.13 0.32
N LEU A 96 16.90 -12.27 1.00
CA LEU A 96 15.89 -12.73 1.95
C LEU A 96 15.80 -11.79 3.17
N TYR A 97 16.94 -11.40 3.72
CA TYR A 97 16.98 -10.45 4.83
C TYR A 97 16.49 -9.06 4.40
N GLY A 98 17.02 -8.55 3.29
CA GLY A 98 16.69 -7.24 2.74
C GLY A 98 15.22 -7.10 2.39
N GLY A 99 14.59 -8.16 1.93
CA GLY A 99 13.16 -8.18 1.65
C GLY A 99 12.30 -7.93 2.89
N ARG A 100 12.73 -8.38 4.08
CA ARG A 100 12.03 -8.06 5.34
C ARG A 100 11.99 -6.56 5.57
N ILE A 101 13.12 -5.88 5.35
CA ILE A 101 13.24 -4.45 5.56
C ILE A 101 12.43 -3.68 4.51
N SER A 102 12.60 -4.01 3.21
CA SER A 102 11.87 -3.34 2.12
C SER A 102 10.36 -3.49 2.25
N LEU A 103 9.84 -4.68 2.60
CA LEU A 103 8.42 -4.92 2.85
C LEU A 103 7.92 -4.21 4.12
N ALA A 104 8.72 -4.22 5.20
CA ALA A 104 8.37 -3.53 6.44
C ALA A 104 8.29 -2.01 6.25
N VAL A 105 9.23 -1.41 5.51
CA VAL A 105 9.19 0.01 5.14
C VAL A 105 7.95 0.32 4.32
N GLY A 106 7.64 -0.49 3.29
CA GLY A 106 6.45 -0.31 2.47
C GLY A 106 5.16 -0.31 3.28
N LEU A 107 5.00 -1.29 4.18
CA LEU A 107 3.83 -1.39 5.05
C LEU A 107 3.76 -0.26 6.09
N ALA A 108 4.86 0.06 6.75
CA ALA A 108 4.89 1.09 7.78
C ALA A 108 4.65 2.50 7.20
N ALA A 109 5.25 2.82 6.04
CA ALA A 109 5.02 4.07 5.34
C ALA A 109 3.56 4.21 4.87
N MET A 110 2.97 3.14 4.31
CA MET A 110 1.55 3.11 3.95
C MET A 110 0.66 3.35 5.17
N LEU A 111 0.94 2.73 6.33
CA LEU A 111 0.14 2.95 7.54
C LEU A 111 0.15 4.41 7.98
N ILE A 112 1.29 5.10 7.91
CA ILE A 112 1.38 6.53 8.20
C ILE A 112 0.56 7.32 7.18
N ALA A 113 0.77 7.08 5.87
CA ALA A 113 0.09 7.80 4.80
C ALA A 113 -1.43 7.66 4.89
N ILE A 114 -1.94 6.43 5.10
CA ILE A 114 -3.37 6.16 5.23
C ILE A 114 -3.92 6.78 6.51
N SER A 115 -3.25 6.65 7.64
CA SER A 115 -3.73 7.21 8.92
C SER A 115 -3.86 8.73 8.85
N VAL A 116 -2.83 9.42 8.39
CA VAL A 116 -2.84 10.88 8.24
C VAL A 116 -3.88 11.30 7.17
N GLY A 117 -3.87 10.62 6.01
CA GLY A 117 -4.78 10.91 4.92
C GLY A 117 -6.25 10.72 5.29
N VAL A 118 -6.59 9.66 6.02
CA VAL A 118 -7.96 9.42 6.52
C VAL A 118 -8.37 10.50 7.50
N VAL A 119 -7.52 10.87 8.46
CA VAL A 119 -7.85 11.91 9.44
C VAL A 119 -8.05 13.27 8.76
N VAL A 120 -7.09 13.71 7.93
CA VAL A 120 -7.16 14.98 7.23
C VAL A 120 -8.35 15.02 6.27
N GLY A 121 -8.56 13.95 5.49
CA GLY A 121 -9.66 13.84 4.54
C GLY A 121 -11.04 13.79 5.22
N ALA A 122 -11.17 13.08 6.34
CA ALA A 122 -12.41 13.04 7.12
C ALA A 122 -12.74 14.39 7.73
N VAL A 123 -11.76 15.08 8.34
CA VAL A 123 -11.94 16.43 8.90
C VAL A 123 -12.35 17.40 7.80
N ALA A 124 -11.64 17.43 6.66
CA ALA A 124 -11.97 18.29 5.53
C ALA A 124 -13.36 17.97 4.97
N GLY A 125 -13.71 16.68 4.77
CA GLY A 125 -15.00 16.28 4.21
C GLY A 125 -16.21 16.52 5.12
N MET A 126 -16.01 16.54 6.44
CA MET A 126 -17.05 16.89 7.42
C MET A 126 -17.16 18.38 7.69
N SER A 127 -16.06 19.12 7.53
CA SER A 127 -16.02 20.57 7.72
C SER A 127 -16.63 21.30 6.54
N LYS A 128 -16.99 22.56 6.76
CA LYS A 128 -17.44 23.51 5.73
C LYS A 128 -16.61 24.80 5.81
N GLY A 129 -16.47 25.48 4.67
CA GLY A 129 -15.84 26.81 4.63
C GLY A 129 -14.31 26.77 4.86
N PRO A 130 -13.78 27.61 5.78
CA PRO A 130 -12.35 27.90 5.85
C PRO A 130 -11.49 26.68 6.28
N VAL A 131 -12.02 25.78 7.10
CA VAL A 131 -11.26 24.57 7.55
C VAL A 131 -11.01 23.62 6.38
N ASP A 132 -12.03 23.32 5.61
CA ASP A 132 -11.90 22.49 4.41
C ASP A 132 -10.94 23.16 3.40
N ALA A 133 -11.13 24.46 3.13
CA ALA A 133 -10.27 25.20 2.21
C ALA A 133 -8.80 25.20 2.66
N PHE A 134 -8.53 25.40 3.94
CA PHE A 134 -7.17 25.42 4.49
C PHE A 134 -6.50 24.06 4.40
N LEU A 135 -7.20 22.97 4.78
CA LEU A 135 -6.65 21.63 4.71
C LEU A 135 -6.36 21.21 3.27
N MET A 136 -7.22 21.56 2.33
CA MET A 136 -6.97 21.29 0.92
C MET A 136 -5.86 22.16 0.35
N TRP A 137 -5.76 23.43 0.76
CA TRP A 137 -4.64 24.28 0.37
C TRP A 137 -3.28 23.70 0.81
N ILE A 138 -3.16 23.23 2.07
CA ILE A 138 -1.95 22.54 2.52
C ILE A 138 -1.70 21.27 1.67
N THR A 139 -2.75 20.47 1.44
CA THR A 139 -2.65 19.26 0.62
C THR A 139 -2.13 19.58 -0.78
N ASP A 140 -2.63 20.64 -1.39
CA ASP A 140 -2.23 21.10 -2.72
C ASP A 140 -0.80 21.65 -2.74
N LEU A 141 -0.42 22.39 -1.69
CA LEU A 141 0.93 22.89 -1.51
C LEU A 141 1.95 21.74 -1.51
N PHE A 142 1.74 20.72 -0.68
CA PHE A 142 2.64 19.57 -0.63
C PHE A 142 2.66 18.76 -1.92
N LEU A 143 1.51 18.62 -2.61
CA LEU A 143 1.44 17.95 -3.91
C LEU A 143 2.15 18.71 -5.04
N SER A 144 2.32 20.03 -4.92
CA SER A 144 3.04 20.82 -5.90
C SER A 144 4.57 20.69 -5.80
N LEU A 145 5.07 20.19 -4.66
CA LEU A 145 6.50 20.01 -4.44
C LEU A 145 6.99 18.75 -5.17
N PRO A 146 8.16 18.82 -5.81
CA PRO A 146 8.73 17.64 -6.45
C PRO A 146 9.15 16.61 -5.38
N GLN A 147 8.43 15.47 -5.34
CA GLN A 147 8.51 14.49 -4.26
C GLN A 147 9.93 13.94 -4.05
N LEU A 148 10.65 13.54 -5.12
CA LEU A 148 11.98 12.97 -4.99
C LEU A 148 13.02 13.95 -4.43
N PRO A 149 13.18 15.19 -4.94
CA PRO A 149 14.06 16.17 -4.34
C PRO A 149 13.76 16.47 -2.89
N LEU A 150 12.48 16.57 -2.52
CA LEU A 150 12.08 16.83 -1.14
C LEU A 150 12.44 15.64 -0.21
N LEU A 151 12.21 14.41 -0.67
CA LEU A 151 12.57 13.19 0.04
C LEU A 151 14.08 13.11 0.27
N LEU A 152 14.90 13.37 -0.77
CA LEU A 152 16.36 13.39 -0.69
C LEU A 152 16.85 14.46 0.28
N LEU A 153 16.28 15.68 0.22
CA LEU A 153 16.64 16.80 1.09
C LEU A 153 16.37 16.47 2.57
N ILE A 154 15.15 16.00 2.88
CA ILE A 154 14.78 15.66 4.27
C ILE A 154 15.67 14.53 4.78
N PHE A 155 15.89 13.49 3.98
CA PHE A 155 16.77 12.40 4.35
C PHE A 155 18.21 12.90 4.64
N TYR A 156 18.78 13.71 3.76
CA TYR A 156 20.11 14.29 3.94
C TYR A 156 20.22 15.11 5.23
N LEU A 157 19.23 15.93 5.53
CA LEU A 157 19.26 16.81 6.71
C LEU A 157 19.13 16.05 8.04
N PHE A 158 18.34 14.97 8.09
CA PHE A 158 17.98 14.32 9.35
C PHE A 158 18.64 12.96 9.59
N ASN A 159 19.29 12.37 8.57
CA ASN A 159 19.89 11.04 8.65
C ASN A 159 20.88 10.89 9.82
N ASP A 160 21.84 11.82 9.94
CA ASP A 160 22.85 11.76 11.00
C ASP A 160 22.27 12.05 12.38
N THR A 161 21.27 12.91 12.45
CA THR A 161 20.57 13.22 13.71
C THR A 161 19.85 11.99 14.25
N LEU A 162 19.08 11.31 13.39
CA LEU A 162 18.33 10.13 13.81
C LEU A 162 19.23 8.92 14.10
N LYS A 163 20.30 8.73 13.33
CA LYS A 163 21.31 7.71 13.63
C LYS A 163 21.95 7.90 15.01
N LYS A 164 22.25 9.14 15.37
CA LYS A 164 22.82 9.46 16.70
C LYS A 164 21.83 9.28 17.86
N MET A 165 20.54 9.53 17.61
CA MET A 165 19.51 9.46 18.66
C MET A 165 19.08 8.03 18.99
N ILE A 166 18.86 7.19 17.96
CA ILE A 166 18.24 5.86 18.13
C ILE A 166 19.02 4.72 17.49
N GLY A 167 20.25 4.98 17.05
CA GLY A 167 21.15 4.01 16.43
C GLY A 167 21.04 3.98 14.89
N PRO A 168 22.05 3.38 14.22
CA PRO A 168 22.16 3.44 12.76
C PRO A 168 21.03 2.72 12.04
N GLU A 169 20.62 1.54 12.47
CA GLU A 169 19.54 0.76 11.84
C GLU A 169 18.17 1.39 12.08
N ALA A 170 17.80 1.58 13.35
CA ALA A 170 16.51 2.11 13.74
C ALA A 170 16.33 3.56 13.24
N GLY A 171 17.42 4.37 13.29
CA GLY A 171 17.40 5.76 12.82
C GLY A 171 17.09 5.88 11.34
N VAL A 172 17.73 5.07 10.51
CA VAL A 172 17.44 5.04 9.06
C VAL A 172 16.05 4.50 8.80
N PHE A 173 15.65 3.41 9.45
CA PHE A 173 14.32 2.83 9.27
C PHE A 173 13.21 3.84 9.59
N VAL A 174 13.28 4.46 10.79
CA VAL A 174 12.29 5.47 11.22
C VAL A 174 12.27 6.66 10.26
N LEU A 175 13.45 7.15 9.85
CA LEU A 175 13.54 8.28 8.92
C LEU A 175 12.89 7.96 7.57
N VAL A 176 13.26 6.83 6.97
CA VAL A 176 12.72 6.40 5.66
C VAL A 176 11.20 6.25 5.73
N VAL A 177 10.70 5.56 6.75
CA VAL A 177 9.26 5.35 6.97
C VAL A 177 8.52 6.67 7.19
N ALA A 178 9.07 7.55 8.05
CA ALA A 178 8.44 8.84 8.37
C ALA A 178 8.40 9.76 7.15
N VAL A 179 9.49 9.84 6.37
CA VAL A 179 9.57 10.73 5.21
C VAL A 179 8.70 10.20 4.07
N ILE A 180 8.79 8.90 3.74
CA ILE A 180 7.95 8.32 2.69
C ILE A 180 6.47 8.41 3.07
N GLY A 181 6.09 7.95 4.26
CA GLY A 181 4.70 8.00 4.72
C GLY A 181 4.18 9.42 4.89
N GLY A 182 5.03 10.32 5.42
CA GLY A 182 4.73 11.74 5.60
C GLY A 182 4.58 12.54 4.29
N LEU A 183 5.06 12.04 3.16
CA LEU A 183 4.92 12.66 1.85
C LEU A 183 3.91 11.94 0.93
N ARG A 184 3.11 11.00 1.46
CA ARG A 184 2.16 10.21 0.65
C ARG A 184 0.71 10.28 1.14
N TRP A 185 0.42 11.01 2.21
CA TRP A 185 -0.94 11.13 2.75
C TRP A 185 -1.88 11.98 1.88
N MET A 186 -1.36 12.89 1.04
CA MET A 186 -2.16 13.88 0.33
C MET A 186 -3.17 13.29 -0.68
N PRO A 187 -2.80 12.32 -1.55
CA PRO A 187 -3.76 11.67 -2.43
C PRO A 187 -4.87 10.95 -1.66
N VAL A 188 -4.51 10.33 -0.52
CA VAL A 188 -5.45 9.65 0.36
C VAL A 188 -6.43 10.64 1.00
N ALA A 189 -5.93 11.78 1.48
CA ALA A 189 -6.78 12.83 2.05
C ALA A 189 -7.81 13.36 1.05
N ARG A 190 -7.42 13.60 -0.20
CA ARG A 190 -8.35 13.99 -1.28
C ARG A 190 -9.40 12.91 -1.56
N LEU A 191 -8.96 11.65 -1.63
CA LEU A 191 -9.85 10.50 -1.84
C LEU A 191 -10.89 10.41 -0.72
N VAL A 192 -10.44 10.42 0.53
CA VAL A 192 -11.32 10.31 1.72
C VAL A 192 -12.26 11.50 1.79
N ARG A 193 -11.78 12.74 1.57
CA ARG A 193 -12.63 13.92 1.50
C ARG A 193 -13.74 13.77 0.47
N ALA A 194 -13.43 13.32 -0.74
CA ALA A 194 -14.42 13.11 -1.80
C ALA A 194 -15.48 12.08 -1.39
N GLN A 195 -15.07 10.97 -0.77
CA GLN A 195 -15.99 9.96 -0.23
C GLN A 195 -16.88 10.53 0.86
N PHE A 196 -16.33 11.30 1.79
CA PHE A 196 -17.09 11.92 2.88
C PHE A 196 -18.11 12.94 2.37
N LEU A 197 -17.74 13.77 1.40
CA LEU A 197 -18.67 14.70 0.76
C LEU A 197 -19.87 14.00 0.11
N THR A 198 -19.62 12.86 -0.53
CA THR A 198 -20.68 12.05 -1.16
C THR A 198 -21.54 11.32 -0.14
N LEU A 199 -20.90 10.73 0.89
CA LEU A 199 -21.61 9.88 1.85
C LEU A 199 -22.41 10.68 2.86
N ARG A 200 -21.99 11.88 3.25
CA ARG A 200 -22.72 12.72 4.23
C ARG A 200 -24.09 13.21 3.72
N GLU A 201 -24.30 13.22 2.40
CA GLU A 201 -25.58 13.60 1.75
C GLU A 201 -26.48 12.38 1.47
N LYS A 202 -26.13 11.19 2.01
CA LYS A 202 -26.92 9.98 1.83
C LYS A 202 -28.03 9.90 2.88
N GLU A 203 -29.19 9.34 2.48
CA GLU A 203 -30.39 9.20 3.30
C GLU A 203 -30.12 8.54 4.67
N PHE A 204 -29.28 7.52 4.73
CA PHE A 204 -28.97 6.84 6.00
C PHE A 204 -28.19 7.74 6.98
N VAL A 205 -27.37 8.69 6.48
CA VAL A 205 -26.67 9.66 7.33
C VAL A 205 -27.63 10.76 7.77
N GLU A 206 -28.54 11.20 6.90
CA GLU A 206 -29.58 12.17 7.23
C GLU A 206 -30.55 11.58 8.29
N ALA A 207 -30.98 10.33 8.13
CA ALA A 207 -31.81 9.65 9.11
C ALA A 207 -31.09 9.55 10.48
N ALA A 208 -29.80 9.17 10.49
CA ALA A 208 -29.03 9.14 11.73
C ALA A 208 -28.93 10.53 12.39
N ARG A 209 -28.77 11.59 11.59
CA ARG A 209 -28.78 12.99 12.07
C ARG A 209 -30.13 13.39 12.65
N ALA A 210 -31.22 13.04 11.99
CA ALA A 210 -32.58 13.30 12.47
C ALA A 210 -32.88 12.59 13.80
N LEU A 211 -32.29 11.42 14.04
CA LEU A 211 -32.35 10.67 15.29
C LEU A 211 -31.38 11.19 16.37
N GLY A 212 -30.67 12.31 16.13
CA GLY A 212 -29.77 12.95 17.10
C GLY A 212 -28.37 12.39 17.17
N ALA A 213 -27.90 11.65 16.15
CA ALA A 213 -26.53 11.16 16.11
C ALA A 213 -25.52 12.34 16.09
N SER A 214 -24.56 12.33 17.02
CA SER A 214 -23.48 13.33 17.06
C SER A 214 -22.60 13.25 15.82
N PRO A 215 -21.88 14.33 15.43
CA PRO A 215 -20.98 14.33 14.28
C PRO A 215 -19.92 13.22 14.35
N TRP A 216 -19.37 12.94 15.54
CA TRP A 216 -18.43 11.84 15.75
C TRP A 216 -19.07 10.48 15.44
N ARG A 217 -20.31 10.24 15.91
CA ARG A 217 -21.03 9.01 15.62
C ARG A 217 -21.36 8.87 14.12
N GLN A 218 -21.74 9.99 13.47
CA GLN A 218 -21.95 9.99 12.00
C GLN A 218 -20.68 9.57 11.26
N VAL A 219 -19.52 10.12 11.65
CA VAL A 219 -18.21 9.77 11.05
C VAL A 219 -17.87 8.31 11.29
N THR A 220 -17.79 7.89 12.54
CA THR A 220 -17.19 6.59 12.91
C THR A 220 -18.08 5.39 12.62
N VAL A 221 -19.40 5.55 12.69
CA VAL A 221 -20.36 4.46 12.56
C VAL A 221 -20.99 4.42 11.16
N HIS A 222 -21.21 5.58 10.55
CA HIS A 222 -22.00 5.63 9.30
C HIS A 222 -21.16 5.96 8.07
N ILE A 223 -20.23 6.92 8.13
CA ILE A 223 -19.49 7.39 6.95
C ILE A 223 -18.21 6.61 6.74
N LEU A 224 -17.32 6.57 7.73
CA LEU A 224 -16.00 5.95 7.61
C LEU A 224 -16.06 4.46 7.21
N PRO A 225 -16.90 3.60 7.80
CA PRO A 225 -16.99 2.20 7.37
C PRO A 225 -17.40 2.03 5.90
N ASN A 226 -18.23 2.95 5.39
CA ASN A 226 -18.66 2.94 3.98
C ASN A 226 -17.60 3.55 3.03
N ALA A 227 -16.71 4.38 3.54
CA ALA A 227 -15.56 4.92 2.80
C ALA A 227 -14.37 3.95 2.73
N MET A 228 -14.36 2.88 3.55
CA MET A 228 -13.19 2.00 3.67
C MET A 228 -12.87 1.21 2.39
N GLY A 229 -13.84 0.90 1.54
CA GLY A 229 -13.57 0.19 0.29
C GLY A 229 -12.52 0.91 -0.58
N PRO A 230 -12.74 2.14 -1.02
CA PRO A 230 -11.75 2.93 -1.74
C PRO A 230 -10.43 3.17 -0.96
N VAL A 231 -10.50 3.30 0.37
CA VAL A 231 -9.31 3.48 1.22
C VAL A 231 -8.42 2.23 1.20
N ILE A 232 -9.00 1.03 1.29
CA ILE A 232 -8.27 -0.25 1.23
C ILE A 232 -7.57 -0.39 -0.14
N VAL A 233 -8.24 -0.02 -1.22
CA VAL A 233 -7.65 -0.02 -2.57
C VAL A 233 -6.47 0.95 -2.63
N ALA A 234 -6.64 2.17 -2.13
CA ALA A 234 -5.57 3.17 -2.09
C ALA A 234 -4.39 2.68 -1.25
N ALA A 235 -4.63 2.07 -0.09
CA ALA A 235 -3.61 1.50 0.77
C ALA A 235 -2.77 0.42 0.05
N THR A 236 -3.44 -0.46 -0.71
CA THR A 236 -2.73 -1.51 -1.46
C THR A 236 -1.76 -0.90 -2.48
N ILE A 237 -2.23 0.07 -3.27
CA ILE A 237 -1.39 0.77 -4.26
C ILE A 237 -0.27 1.55 -3.57
N ASP A 238 -0.53 2.11 -2.40
CA ASP A 238 0.45 2.91 -1.66
C ASP A 238 1.61 2.08 -1.11
N VAL A 239 1.38 0.81 -0.72
CA VAL A 239 2.47 -0.13 -0.36
C VAL A 239 3.45 -0.29 -1.52
N ALA A 240 2.95 -0.56 -2.74
CA ALA A 240 3.79 -0.72 -3.92
C ALA A 240 4.63 0.53 -4.21
N ALA A 241 3.99 1.69 -4.13
CA ALA A 241 4.66 2.96 -4.37
C ALA A 241 5.66 3.33 -3.26
N ALA A 242 5.42 2.92 -2.01
CA ALA A 242 6.36 3.12 -0.91
C ALA A 242 7.60 2.22 -1.06
N ILE A 243 7.44 0.97 -1.52
CA ILE A 243 8.56 0.07 -1.84
C ILE A 243 9.42 0.66 -2.96
N ILE A 244 8.80 1.20 -4.02
CA ILE A 244 9.54 1.87 -5.10
C ILE A 244 10.29 3.10 -4.56
N ALA A 245 9.67 3.91 -3.72
CA ALA A 245 10.29 5.10 -3.15
C ALA A 245 11.50 4.75 -2.25
N GLU A 246 11.37 3.72 -1.39
CA GLU A 246 12.49 3.20 -0.60
C GLU A 246 13.63 2.70 -1.50
N SER A 247 13.29 1.85 -2.48
CA SER A 247 14.27 1.28 -3.40
C SER A 247 14.98 2.36 -4.21
N THR A 248 14.28 3.41 -4.63
CA THR A 248 14.86 4.57 -5.33
C THR A 248 15.81 5.34 -4.41
N LEU A 249 15.41 5.62 -3.17
CA LEU A 249 16.23 6.31 -2.18
C LEU A 249 17.53 5.53 -1.90
N SER A 250 17.40 4.22 -1.66
CA SER A 250 18.51 3.32 -1.42
C SER A 250 19.43 3.19 -2.66
N PHE A 251 18.84 3.11 -3.87
CA PHE A 251 19.58 3.08 -5.14
C PHE A 251 20.35 4.38 -5.44
N LEU A 252 19.91 5.51 -4.90
CA LEU A 252 20.63 6.78 -4.96
C LEU A 252 21.71 6.91 -3.87
N GLY A 253 21.92 5.87 -3.06
CA GLY A 253 22.95 5.84 -2.01
C GLY A 253 22.56 6.55 -0.71
N LEU A 254 21.31 7.02 -0.61
CA LEU A 254 20.76 7.73 0.55
C LEU A 254 19.81 6.86 1.39
N GLY A 255 19.91 5.54 1.29
CA GLY A 255 19.10 4.62 2.07
C GLY A 255 19.85 4.00 3.25
N PHE A 256 19.66 2.71 3.38
CA PHE A 256 20.30 1.91 4.41
C PHE A 256 21.81 1.75 4.14
N PRO A 257 22.64 1.61 5.20
CA PRO A 257 24.09 1.38 5.07
C PRO A 257 24.36 -0.02 4.46
N PRO A 258 25.62 -0.27 3.98
CA PRO A 258 25.96 -1.51 3.27
C PRO A 258 25.75 -2.81 4.05
N ASP A 259 25.91 -2.74 5.35
CA ASP A 259 25.72 -3.85 6.30
C ASP A 259 24.26 -4.23 6.52
N ILE A 260 23.31 -3.36 6.11
CA ILE A 260 21.88 -3.60 6.17
C ILE A 260 21.35 -3.68 4.73
N PRO A 261 21.31 -4.87 4.13
CA PRO A 261 20.82 -5.03 2.77
C PRO A 261 19.31 -4.72 2.70
N THR A 262 18.92 -3.87 1.76
CA THR A 262 17.55 -3.79 1.23
C THR A 262 17.62 -4.13 -0.25
N TRP A 263 16.50 -4.43 -0.89
CA TRP A 263 16.52 -4.71 -2.33
C TRP A 263 17.07 -3.52 -3.13
N GLY A 264 16.73 -2.28 -2.74
CA GLY A 264 17.28 -1.07 -3.36
C GLY A 264 18.77 -0.87 -3.09
N ARG A 265 19.25 -1.22 -1.87
CA ARG A 265 20.66 -1.13 -1.51
C ARG A 265 21.50 -2.14 -2.30
N ILE A 266 21.03 -3.38 -2.43
CA ILE A 266 21.73 -4.40 -3.24
C ILE A 266 21.83 -3.96 -4.70
N LEU A 267 20.81 -3.30 -5.27
CA LEU A 267 20.86 -2.71 -6.61
C LEU A 267 21.90 -1.58 -6.72
N PHE A 268 22.02 -0.74 -5.68
CA PHE A 268 23.05 0.31 -5.66
C PHE A 268 24.46 -0.29 -5.69
N ASP A 269 24.70 -1.34 -4.90
CA ASP A 269 26.01 -2.00 -4.84
C ASP A 269 26.32 -2.71 -6.18
N ALA A 270 25.30 -3.25 -6.85
CA ALA A 270 25.45 -3.96 -8.13
C ALA A 270 25.68 -3.07 -9.36
N LYS A 271 25.29 -1.77 -9.31
CA LYS A 271 25.23 -0.90 -10.51
C LYS A 271 26.54 -0.78 -11.29
N ASP A 272 27.67 -0.77 -10.58
CA ASP A 272 29.01 -0.60 -11.16
C ASP A 272 29.65 -1.94 -11.60
N HIS A 273 28.92 -3.06 -11.46
CA HIS A 273 29.41 -4.42 -11.75
C HIS A 273 28.48 -5.18 -12.73
N MET A 274 27.56 -4.47 -13.38
CA MET A 274 26.55 -5.09 -14.25
C MET A 274 27.13 -5.73 -15.52
N ASP A 275 28.30 -5.36 -15.94
CA ASP A 275 29.04 -5.93 -17.06
C ASP A 275 29.68 -7.30 -16.73
N VAL A 276 29.98 -7.55 -15.44
CA VAL A 276 30.65 -8.78 -14.97
C VAL A 276 29.67 -9.71 -14.23
N ALA A 277 28.80 -9.15 -13.40
CA ALA A 277 27.92 -9.89 -12.50
C ALA A 277 26.45 -9.46 -12.64
N VAL A 278 25.84 -9.67 -13.81
CA VAL A 278 24.44 -9.30 -14.11
C VAL A 278 23.45 -9.85 -13.09
N HIS A 279 23.69 -11.07 -12.56
CA HIS A 279 22.84 -11.73 -11.59
C HIS A 279 22.67 -10.90 -10.30
N TRP A 280 23.68 -10.15 -9.91
CA TRP A 280 23.67 -9.31 -8.70
C TRP A 280 22.59 -8.20 -8.78
N ALA A 281 22.39 -7.58 -9.95
CA ALA A 281 21.32 -6.60 -10.16
C ALA A 281 19.98 -7.26 -10.53
N LEU A 282 20.01 -8.37 -11.29
CA LEU A 282 18.83 -9.01 -11.85
C LEU A 282 17.88 -9.53 -10.76
N PHE A 283 18.38 -10.21 -9.74
CA PHE A 283 17.54 -10.83 -8.73
C PHE A 283 16.80 -9.82 -7.84
N PRO A 284 17.46 -8.81 -7.23
CA PRO A 284 16.72 -7.82 -6.45
C PRO A 284 15.80 -6.96 -7.32
N GLY A 285 16.21 -6.62 -8.56
CA GLY A 285 15.37 -5.90 -9.50
C GLY A 285 14.11 -6.68 -9.89
N ALA A 286 14.25 -7.97 -10.18
CA ALA A 286 13.12 -8.84 -10.47
C ALA A 286 12.16 -8.98 -9.26
N LEU A 287 12.68 -9.08 -8.04
CA LEU A 287 11.86 -9.16 -6.83
C LEU A 287 11.09 -7.87 -6.57
N ILE A 288 11.71 -6.70 -6.72
CA ILE A 288 11.00 -5.41 -6.64
C ILE A 288 9.89 -5.37 -7.70
N PHE A 289 10.22 -5.69 -8.95
CA PHE A 289 9.27 -5.68 -10.06
C PHE A 289 8.08 -6.61 -9.80
N ILE A 290 8.33 -7.89 -9.46
CA ILE A 290 7.27 -8.88 -9.22
C ILE A 290 6.43 -8.49 -8.00
N THR A 291 7.06 -8.01 -6.93
CA THR A 291 6.34 -7.57 -5.72
C THR A 291 5.41 -6.40 -6.03
N VAL A 292 5.91 -5.36 -6.68
CA VAL A 292 5.12 -4.19 -7.07
C VAL A 292 4.00 -4.56 -8.05
N LEU A 293 4.32 -5.39 -9.05
CA LEU A 293 3.34 -5.86 -10.03
C LEU A 293 2.20 -6.64 -9.35
N THR A 294 2.54 -7.59 -8.48
CA THR A 294 1.54 -8.40 -7.77
C THR A 294 0.67 -7.56 -6.85
N ILE A 295 1.26 -6.61 -6.11
CA ILE A 295 0.50 -5.70 -5.24
C ILE A 295 -0.47 -4.84 -6.08
N ASN A 296 -0.05 -4.31 -7.24
CA ASN A 296 -0.93 -3.52 -8.12
C ASN A 296 -2.11 -4.35 -8.64
N TYR A 297 -1.87 -5.59 -9.11
CA TYR A 297 -2.97 -6.47 -9.56
C TYR A 297 -3.91 -6.89 -8.42
N ILE A 298 -3.40 -7.04 -7.20
CA ILE A 298 -4.24 -7.26 -6.02
C ILE A 298 -5.10 -6.01 -5.76
N GLY A 299 -4.51 -4.81 -5.86
CA GLY A 299 -5.23 -3.55 -5.73
C GLY A 299 -6.35 -3.40 -6.76
N ASP A 300 -6.09 -3.74 -8.03
CA ASP A 300 -7.11 -3.74 -9.10
C ASP A 300 -8.23 -4.74 -8.81
N GLY A 301 -7.89 -5.96 -8.37
CA GLY A 301 -8.86 -6.96 -7.98
C GLY A 301 -9.73 -6.53 -6.79
N LEU A 302 -9.15 -5.83 -5.82
CA LEU A 302 -9.89 -5.23 -4.70
C LEU A 302 -10.80 -4.09 -5.18
N ARG A 303 -10.32 -3.24 -6.07
CA ARG A 303 -11.12 -2.17 -6.68
C ARG A 303 -12.34 -2.73 -7.38
N ASP A 304 -12.18 -3.75 -8.22
CA ASP A 304 -13.29 -4.43 -8.90
C ASP A 304 -14.27 -5.10 -7.91
N ALA A 305 -13.77 -5.65 -6.79
CA ALA A 305 -14.58 -6.27 -5.77
C ALA A 305 -15.43 -5.27 -4.96
N TYR A 306 -14.92 -4.07 -4.73
CA TYR A 306 -15.62 -3.00 -4.02
C TYR A 306 -16.47 -2.11 -4.93
N ASP A 307 -16.40 -2.24 -6.27
CA ASP A 307 -17.24 -1.45 -7.19
C ASP A 307 -18.68 -1.97 -7.20
N PRO A 308 -19.67 -1.19 -6.73
CA PRO A 308 -21.07 -1.60 -6.71
C PRO A 308 -21.73 -1.61 -8.10
N ARG A 309 -21.12 -0.97 -9.10
CA ARG A 309 -21.67 -0.85 -10.46
C ARG A 309 -21.49 -2.09 -11.32
N ARG A 310 -20.57 -2.97 -10.97
CA ARG A 310 -20.37 -4.27 -11.63
C ARG A 310 -21.27 -5.34 -11.00
N VAL A 311 -22.59 -5.12 -11.08
CA VAL A 311 -23.57 -6.21 -10.85
C VAL A 311 -23.59 -6.99 -12.17
N LEU A 312 -22.98 -8.17 -12.14
CA LEU A 312 -23.15 -9.19 -13.18
C LEU A 312 -24.43 -9.97 -12.90
#